data_2e2f1146627787e3a431b89854d058b8
#
_entry.id   2e2f1146627787e3a431b89854d058b8
#
_cell.length_a   1.000
_cell.length_b   1.000
_cell.length_c   1.000
_cell.angle_alpha   90.00
_cell.angle_beta   90.00
_cell.angle_gamma   90.00
#
_symmetry.space_group_name_H-M   'P 1'
#
loop_
_entity.id
_entity.type
_entity.pdbx_description
1 polymer ?
#
loop_
_entity_poly.entity_id
_entity_poly.type
_entity_poly.pdbx_seq_one_letter_code
_entity_poly.pdbx_strand_id
1 'polypeptide(L)'
;MSKLKDFGFGTQIRRSPFFDATVRWGAKDFSVYNHMYIPRDFGDPEQNFWNLINEAILCDVAVERQVQVKGPDASKFVQMMTPRDLSNMKVGQCKYVILTNQFGGILNDPVMLKVEEDCYWFSLADSDILFWAQ
;
A
#
# COMPACT_ATOMS: atom_id res chain seq x y z
N MET A 1 -11.50 23.49 15.24
CA MET A 1 -12.01 22.14 14.91
C MET A 1 -12.64 22.21 13.53
N SER A 2 -11.97 21.71 12.52
CA SER A 2 -12.55 21.55 11.17
C SER A 2 -13.70 20.56 11.27
N LYS A 3 -14.92 21.01 10.97
CA LYS A 3 -16.08 20.13 10.87
C LYS A 3 -15.94 19.35 9.57
N LEU A 4 -15.69 18.06 9.65
CA LEU A 4 -15.91 17.09 8.57
C LEU A 4 -17.42 17.03 8.30
N LYS A 5 -17.99 18.10 7.73
CA LYS A 5 -19.44 18.36 7.74
C LYS A 5 -20.24 17.43 6.83
N ASP A 6 -19.61 16.79 5.84
CA ASP A 6 -20.35 16.12 4.78
C ASP A 6 -19.75 14.77 4.35
N PHE A 7 -18.81 14.20 5.12
CA PHE A 7 -18.25 12.90 4.81
C PHE A 7 -19.02 11.78 5.51
N GLY A 8 -19.80 11.03 4.76
CA GLY A 8 -20.50 9.85 5.26
C GLY A 8 -19.51 8.67 5.45
N PHE A 9 -19.10 8.41 6.69
CA PHE A 9 -18.28 7.24 6.99
C PHE A 9 -19.11 5.94 6.94
N GLY A 10 -18.74 5.03 6.03
CA GLY A 10 -19.33 3.71 5.95
C GLY A 10 -18.92 2.84 7.14
N THR A 11 -19.87 2.06 7.68
CA THR A 11 -19.63 1.18 8.84
C THR A 11 -18.69 0.01 8.53
N GLN A 12 -18.53 -0.34 7.25
CA GLN A 12 -17.68 -1.45 6.79
C GLN A 12 -16.28 -0.99 6.34
N ILE A 13 -16.01 0.32 6.38
CA ILE A 13 -14.70 0.89 6.03
C ILE A 13 -13.91 1.14 7.30
N ARG A 14 -12.69 0.62 7.35
CA ARG A 14 -11.83 0.75 8.53
C ARG A 14 -11.19 2.14 8.57
N ARG A 15 -10.81 2.55 9.77
CA ARG A 15 -9.95 3.71 10.01
C ARG A 15 -8.54 3.24 10.32
N SER A 16 -7.54 3.96 9.82
CA SER A 16 -6.16 3.70 10.22
C SER A 16 -5.94 4.06 11.70
N PRO A 17 -4.89 3.53 12.34
CA PRO A 17 -4.49 3.97 13.67
C PRO A 17 -4.17 5.47 13.75
N PHE A 18 -3.85 6.09 12.60
CA PHE A 18 -3.50 7.50 12.49
C PHE A 18 -4.65 8.40 12.03
N PHE A 19 -5.84 7.84 11.78
CA PHE A 19 -6.99 8.56 11.23
C PHE A 19 -7.30 9.85 12.01
N ASP A 20 -7.40 9.77 13.33
CA ASP A 20 -7.69 10.95 14.17
C ASP A 20 -6.54 11.98 14.14
N ALA A 21 -5.31 11.52 13.93
CA ALA A 21 -4.17 12.42 13.74
C ALA A 21 -4.29 13.16 12.39
N THR A 22 -4.61 12.47 11.30
CA THR A 22 -4.81 13.12 10.00
C THR A 22 -5.90 14.17 10.04
N VAL A 23 -7.01 13.90 10.75
CA VAL A 23 -8.09 14.88 10.97
C VAL A 23 -7.60 16.10 11.77
N ARG A 24 -6.84 15.89 12.86
CA ARG A 24 -6.26 16.98 13.64
C ARG A 24 -5.29 17.84 12.83
N TRP A 25 -4.55 17.24 11.91
CA TRP A 25 -3.62 17.92 11.00
C TRP A 25 -4.27 18.51 9.76
N GLY A 26 -5.60 18.46 9.67
CA GLY A 26 -6.37 19.22 8.71
C GLY A 26 -6.82 18.44 7.48
N ALA A 27 -6.82 17.10 7.52
CA ALA A 27 -7.43 16.31 6.47
C ALA A 27 -8.89 16.71 6.26
N LYS A 28 -9.26 17.04 5.04
CA LYS A 28 -10.58 17.56 4.65
C LYS A 28 -11.41 16.54 3.91
N ASP A 29 -10.74 15.62 3.24
CA ASP A 29 -11.36 14.60 2.41
C ASP A 29 -10.62 13.27 2.54
N PHE A 30 -11.36 12.17 2.33
CA PHE A 30 -10.86 10.81 2.41
C PHE A 30 -11.31 10.01 1.20
N SER A 31 -10.46 9.12 0.74
CA SER A 31 -10.77 8.06 -0.21
C SER A 31 -10.78 6.71 0.52
N VAL A 32 -11.13 5.65 -0.20
CA VAL A 32 -11.05 4.26 0.29
C VAL A 32 -9.94 3.56 -0.46
N TYR A 33 -9.08 2.87 0.27
CA TYR A 33 -7.99 2.09 -0.26
C TYR A 33 -7.82 0.83 0.60
N ASN A 34 -7.86 -0.35 0.00
CA ASN A 34 -7.84 -1.63 0.73
C ASN A 34 -8.84 -1.69 1.91
N HIS A 35 -10.09 -1.25 1.68
CA HIS A 35 -11.16 -1.19 2.69
C HIS A 35 -10.84 -0.32 3.91
N MET A 36 -9.98 0.69 3.76
CA MET A 36 -9.60 1.63 4.81
C MET A 36 -9.64 3.06 4.27
N TYR A 37 -10.01 4.01 5.14
CA TYR A 37 -9.94 5.43 4.79
C TYR A 37 -8.51 5.90 4.69
N ILE A 38 -8.15 6.53 3.57
CA ILE A 38 -6.89 7.23 3.34
C ILE A 38 -7.17 8.73 3.19
N PRO A 39 -6.42 9.62 3.86
CA PRO A 39 -6.59 11.05 3.66
C PRO A 39 -6.18 11.42 2.24
N ARG A 40 -7.02 12.23 1.59
CA ARG A 40 -6.86 12.61 0.20
C ARG A 40 -6.50 14.09 0.02
N ASP A 41 -7.01 14.94 0.91
CA ASP A 41 -6.86 16.39 0.80
C ASP A 41 -6.59 17.02 2.17
N PHE A 42 -5.57 17.89 2.24
CA PHE A 42 -5.24 18.72 3.38
C PHE A 42 -5.43 20.22 3.09
N GLY A 43 -5.99 20.58 1.91
CA GLY A 43 -6.51 21.87 1.59
C GLY A 43 -5.79 22.70 0.56
N ASP A 44 -4.51 22.54 0.36
CA ASP A 44 -3.73 23.25 -0.67
C ASP A 44 -2.89 22.25 -1.48
N PRO A 45 -3.45 21.71 -2.58
CA PRO A 45 -2.77 20.70 -3.38
C PRO A 45 -1.51 21.25 -4.08
N GLU A 46 -1.47 22.53 -4.45
CA GLU A 46 -0.30 23.13 -5.07
C GLU A 46 0.84 23.25 -4.06
N GLN A 47 0.57 23.79 -2.88
CA GLN A 47 1.58 23.87 -1.83
C GLN A 47 2.05 22.48 -1.38
N ASN A 48 1.15 21.50 -1.27
CA ASN A 48 1.49 20.14 -0.92
C ASN A 48 2.40 19.49 -1.97
N PHE A 49 2.16 19.74 -3.26
CA PHE A 49 3.04 19.29 -4.34
C PHE A 49 4.45 19.89 -4.23
N TRP A 50 4.54 21.20 -3.99
CA TRP A 50 5.85 21.84 -3.85
C TRP A 50 6.59 21.42 -2.57
N ASN A 51 5.87 21.13 -1.49
CA ASN A 51 6.46 20.52 -0.28
C ASN A 51 7.05 19.14 -0.58
N LEU A 52 6.36 18.31 -1.38
CA LEU A 52 6.87 17.01 -1.80
C LEU A 52 8.19 17.14 -2.59
N ILE A 53 8.30 18.15 -3.46
CA ILE A 53 9.46 18.34 -4.34
C ILE A 53 10.64 18.98 -3.61
N ASN A 54 10.39 20.00 -2.79
CA ASN A 54 11.43 20.86 -2.23
C ASN A 54 11.72 20.63 -0.75
N GLU A 55 10.79 20.00 -0.02
CA GLU A 55 10.85 19.84 1.43
C GLU A 55 10.67 18.36 1.82
N ALA A 56 9.68 18.08 2.67
CA ALA A 56 9.30 16.74 3.06
C ALA A 56 7.79 16.63 3.31
N ILE A 57 7.24 15.46 3.05
CA ILE A 57 5.86 15.13 3.42
C ILE A 57 5.82 13.88 4.27
N LEU A 58 4.75 13.74 5.06
CA LEU A 58 4.44 12.54 5.83
C LEU A 58 3.11 11.97 5.33
N CYS A 59 3.12 10.71 4.89
CA CYS A 59 1.94 10.01 4.41
C CYS A 59 1.50 8.94 5.41
N ASP A 60 0.17 8.85 5.67
CA ASP A 60 -0.42 7.68 6.32
C ASP A 60 -0.58 6.55 5.28
N VAL A 61 0.27 5.55 5.35
CA VAL A 61 0.27 4.37 4.46
C VAL A 61 -0.25 3.10 5.16
N ALA A 62 -0.92 3.22 6.30
CA ALA A 62 -1.51 2.09 7.02
C ALA A 62 -2.60 1.35 6.20
N VAL A 63 -3.04 1.94 5.11
CA VAL A 63 -3.95 1.34 4.12
C VAL A 63 -3.30 0.22 3.30
N GLU A 64 -1.98 0.19 3.19
CA GLU A 64 -1.24 -0.88 2.51
C GLU A 64 -1.23 -2.13 3.37
N ARG A 65 -2.01 -3.13 2.95
CA ARG A 65 -2.09 -4.43 3.65
C ARG A 65 -0.86 -5.27 3.32
N GLN A 66 -0.45 -6.09 4.28
CA GLN A 66 0.69 -6.98 4.10
C GLN A 66 0.21 -8.40 3.78
N VAL A 67 0.82 -9.01 2.76
CA VAL A 67 0.70 -10.44 2.48
C VAL A 67 2.06 -11.09 2.65
N GLN A 68 2.14 -12.13 3.47
CA GLN A 68 3.35 -12.91 3.67
C GLN A 68 3.32 -14.19 2.83
N VAL A 69 4.41 -14.46 2.13
CA VAL A 69 4.72 -15.74 1.50
C VAL A 69 5.94 -16.31 2.23
N LYS A 70 5.77 -17.49 2.88
CA LYS A 70 6.85 -18.14 3.62
C LYS A 70 6.85 -19.64 3.39
N GLY A 71 8.04 -20.21 3.22
CA GLY A 71 8.27 -21.64 3.08
C GLY A 71 9.42 -21.95 2.12
N PRO A 72 9.82 -23.22 2.01
CA PRO A 72 11.00 -23.63 1.23
C PRO A 72 10.91 -23.26 -0.25
N ASP A 73 9.72 -23.17 -0.81
CA ASP A 73 9.47 -22.79 -2.20
C ASP A 73 9.09 -21.31 -2.38
N ALA A 74 9.15 -20.48 -1.33
CA ALA A 74 8.69 -19.09 -1.38
C ALA A 74 9.37 -18.28 -2.50
N SER A 75 10.69 -18.41 -2.66
CA SER A 75 11.44 -17.71 -3.71
C SER A 75 10.96 -18.07 -5.12
N LYS A 76 10.67 -19.35 -5.34
CA LYS A 76 10.15 -19.86 -6.62
C LYS A 76 8.72 -19.35 -6.86
N PHE A 77 7.88 -19.42 -5.83
CA PHE A 77 6.50 -18.98 -5.91
C PHE A 77 6.39 -17.48 -6.21
N VAL A 78 7.11 -16.61 -5.48
CA VAL A 78 7.07 -15.16 -5.74
C VAL A 78 7.64 -14.81 -7.12
N GLN A 79 8.63 -15.57 -7.63
CA GLN A 79 9.14 -15.35 -8.98
C GLN A 79 8.08 -15.67 -10.05
N MET A 80 7.18 -16.63 -9.79
CA MET A 80 6.08 -16.95 -10.72
C MET A 80 5.00 -15.85 -10.76
N MET A 81 4.86 -15.06 -9.69
CA MET A 81 3.83 -14.02 -9.59
C MET A 81 4.17 -12.74 -10.34
N THR A 82 5.45 -12.52 -10.70
CA THR A 82 5.92 -11.28 -11.32
C THR A 82 6.85 -11.54 -12.50
N PRO A 83 6.78 -10.74 -13.57
CA PRO A 83 7.75 -10.79 -14.66
C PRO A 83 9.12 -10.21 -14.29
N ARG A 84 9.25 -9.53 -13.13
CA ARG A 84 10.52 -8.97 -12.68
C ARG A 84 11.46 -10.05 -12.19
N ASP A 85 12.70 -10.04 -12.65
CA ASP A 85 13.74 -10.93 -12.14
C ASP A 85 14.08 -10.64 -10.67
N LEU A 86 13.90 -11.65 -9.83
CA LEU A 86 14.15 -11.61 -8.39
C LEU A 86 15.37 -12.44 -7.97
N SER A 87 16.05 -13.11 -8.91
CA SER A 87 17.13 -14.08 -8.65
C SER A 87 18.27 -13.51 -7.77
N ASN A 88 18.56 -12.22 -7.91
CA ASN A 88 19.63 -11.53 -7.18
C ASN A 88 19.13 -10.74 -5.96
N MET A 89 17.88 -10.96 -5.51
CA MET A 89 17.32 -10.23 -4.38
C MET A 89 17.88 -10.74 -3.05
N LYS A 90 18.50 -9.85 -2.28
CA LYS A 90 19.08 -10.15 -0.97
C LYS A 90 18.09 -9.88 0.16
N VAL A 91 18.28 -10.58 1.28
CA VAL A 91 17.54 -10.30 2.53
C VAL A 91 17.71 -8.81 2.92
N GLY A 92 16.62 -8.18 3.33
CA GLY A 92 16.53 -6.76 3.65
C GLY A 92 16.30 -5.84 2.46
N GLN A 93 16.31 -6.36 1.22
CA GLN A 93 16.02 -5.53 0.05
C GLN A 93 14.52 -5.43 -0.22
N CYS A 94 14.10 -4.23 -0.67
CA CYS A 94 12.78 -4.00 -1.24
C CYS A 94 12.88 -3.88 -2.77
N LYS A 95 11.85 -4.37 -3.45
CA LYS A 95 11.64 -4.14 -4.89
C LYS A 95 10.18 -3.80 -5.15
N TYR A 96 9.94 -2.78 -5.95
CA TYR A 96 8.64 -2.54 -6.54
C TYR A 96 8.40 -3.60 -7.63
N VAL A 97 7.32 -4.34 -7.57
CA VAL A 97 6.99 -5.42 -8.50
C VAL A 97 5.58 -5.25 -9.05
N ILE A 98 5.32 -5.84 -10.20
CA ILE A 98 3.99 -5.91 -10.78
C ILE A 98 3.57 -7.38 -10.73
N LEU A 99 2.42 -7.66 -10.10
CA LEU A 99 1.82 -8.99 -10.08
C LEU A 99 0.83 -9.09 -11.24
N THR A 100 0.94 -10.16 -12.02
CA THR A 100 0.13 -10.33 -13.23
C THR A 100 -0.63 -11.65 -13.23
N ASN A 101 -1.79 -11.66 -13.89
CA ASN A 101 -2.49 -12.89 -14.22
C ASN A 101 -1.85 -13.57 -15.46
N GLN A 102 -2.37 -14.74 -15.84
CA GLN A 102 -1.88 -15.54 -16.97
C GLN A 102 -2.04 -14.86 -18.34
N PHE A 103 -2.79 -13.79 -18.41
CA PHE A 103 -2.99 -13.00 -19.66
C PHE A 103 -2.15 -11.72 -19.68
N GLY A 104 -1.29 -11.49 -18.68
CA GLY A 104 -0.48 -10.29 -18.54
C GLY A 104 -1.23 -9.07 -17.98
N GLY A 105 -2.49 -9.25 -17.53
CA GLY A 105 -3.23 -8.21 -16.84
C GLY A 105 -2.66 -7.94 -15.45
N ILE A 106 -2.50 -6.66 -15.09
CA ILE A 106 -1.98 -6.25 -13.78
C ILE A 106 -3.04 -6.50 -12.72
N LEU A 107 -2.66 -7.24 -11.68
CA LEU A 107 -3.50 -7.52 -10.51
C LEU A 107 -3.20 -6.56 -9.35
N ASN A 108 -1.93 -6.27 -9.15
CA ASN A 108 -1.44 -5.38 -8.10
C ASN A 108 0.00 -4.95 -8.42
N ASP A 109 0.44 -3.87 -7.81
CA ASP A 109 1.79 -3.31 -7.99
C ASP A 109 2.47 -3.03 -6.64
N PRO A 110 2.69 -4.07 -5.81
CA PRO A 110 3.19 -3.91 -4.45
C PRO A 110 4.67 -3.56 -4.38
N VAL A 111 5.08 -3.05 -3.21
CA VAL A 111 6.46 -3.13 -2.77
C VAL A 111 6.67 -4.49 -2.09
N MET A 112 7.62 -5.27 -2.61
CA MET A 112 7.99 -6.56 -2.03
C MET A 112 9.29 -6.42 -1.23
N LEU A 113 9.31 -6.98 -0.01
CA LEU A 113 10.48 -7.08 0.86
C LEU A 113 10.88 -8.53 1.02
N LYS A 114 12.15 -8.86 0.81
CA LYS A 114 12.71 -10.16 1.21
C LYS A 114 13.13 -10.07 2.68
N VAL A 115 12.34 -10.68 3.58
CA VAL A 115 12.53 -10.61 5.03
C VAL A 115 13.57 -11.64 5.51
N GLU A 116 13.46 -12.86 4.98
CA GLU A 116 14.37 -14.00 5.23
C GLU A 116 14.63 -14.71 3.89
N GLU A 117 15.49 -15.71 3.85
CA GLU A 117 15.77 -16.42 2.59
C GLU A 117 14.52 -17.09 2.01
N ASP A 118 13.62 -17.54 2.86
CA ASP A 118 12.37 -18.23 2.52
C ASP A 118 11.12 -17.41 2.89
N CYS A 119 11.24 -16.09 3.12
CA CYS A 119 10.14 -15.26 3.57
C CYS A 119 10.10 -13.92 2.84
N TYR A 120 8.96 -13.63 2.24
CA TYR A 120 8.68 -12.38 1.50
C TYR A 120 7.41 -11.72 2.02
N TRP A 121 7.43 -10.39 2.11
CA TRP A 121 6.25 -9.58 2.38
C TRP A 121 5.93 -8.73 1.16
N PHE A 122 4.63 -8.64 0.83
CA PHE A 122 4.11 -7.70 -0.14
C PHE A 122 3.32 -6.61 0.59
N SER A 123 3.72 -5.36 0.42
CA SER A 123 2.96 -4.19 0.84
C SER A 123 2.08 -3.80 -0.34
N LEU A 124 0.78 -4.07 -0.22
CA LEU A 124 -0.14 -4.11 -1.36
C LEU A 124 -0.65 -2.73 -1.76
N ALA A 125 -0.73 -2.50 -3.06
CA ALA A 125 -1.62 -1.51 -3.63
C ALA A 125 -3.10 -1.93 -3.49
N ASP A 126 -4.02 -1.15 -4.04
CA ASP A 126 -5.47 -1.32 -3.85
C ASP A 126 -6.04 -2.53 -4.60
N SER A 127 -5.79 -3.73 -4.11
CA SER A 127 -6.50 -4.95 -4.52
C SER A 127 -6.23 -6.13 -3.58
N ASP A 128 -7.05 -7.19 -3.67
CA ASP A 128 -7.01 -8.32 -2.73
C ASP A 128 -6.18 -9.48 -3.28
N ILE A 129 -4.85 -9.39 -3.16
CA ILE A 129 -3.90 -10.38 -3.68
C ILE A 129 -3.88 -11.67 -2.86
N LEU A 130 -4.24 -11.63 -1.58
CA LEU A 130 -4.18 -12.83 -0.73
C LEU A 130 -5.01 -13.98 -1.33
N PHE A 131 -6.25 -13.69 -1.73
CA PHE A 131 -7.14 -14.72 -2.31
C PHE A 131 -6.70 -15.18 -3.70
N TRP A 132 -6.05 -14.31 -4.45
CA TRP A 132 -5.52 -14.71 -5.75
C TRP A 132 -4.27 -15.60 -5.63
N ALA A 133 -3.45 -15.40 -4.58
CA ALA A 133 -2.22 -16.15 -4.34
C ALA A 133 -2.46 -17.52 -3.67
N GLN A 134 -3.66 -17.82 -3.19
CA GLN A 134 -4.05 -19.11 -2.60
C GLN A 134 -4.46 -20.13 -3.66
#